data_d04d9cc42dc8f7bb240d41bf62fcf87d
#
_entry.id   d04d9cc42dc8f7bb240d41bf62fcf87d
#
_cell.length_a   1.000
_cell.length_b   1.000
_cell.length_c   1.000
_cell.angle_alpha   90.00
_cell.angle_beta   90.00
_cell.angle_gamma   90.00
#
_symmetry.space_group_name_H-M   'P 1'
#
loop_
_entity.id
_entity.type
_entity.pdbx_description
1 polymer ?
#
loop_
_entity_poly.entity_id
_entity_poly.type
_entity_poly.pdbx_seq_one_letter_code
_entity_poly.pdbx_strand_id
1 'polypeptide(L)'
;MASTSPFPTFSTAGAAPAAAPVCVVEYAVTHTWDQGFQGAITLTNKGAALSGWTLTFAFPGTQRVSQGWNAKWSQKSNTATAANETWNGGLGTGSSATLGFLASWSERNPAPTAFELNGNTCDTVTGGPTKPPSPPPPPPPPPPPPPPPPPPPPPPPPPPPPPPPPPPVEDPPVLRVRGNKLVDASGATRRMTGVNRSGGEFMCVQGHGIFDGPVDDDAVAAIAEWNANTVRIPLNEECWLGLDNIKPEYAGARYRDAVTALVRRVEDHGMTPVVELHWSWGQYTGNSAGCADVHASCQKPMPDARHAPAFWTSVANTFKGDPAVVLDLFNEPYPDRVAGSTPGQAWSCWRDGGDCPGIGYEVAGMQDLVDAVRATGARNLILAAGIAYANDLSQWWAHRPHDPAGNLAAAWHVYNFNACADEACWDSVLGPLAADLPIVAGEIGENTCSHAFIDRVMRWFDGRGLSYLGWTWNTWDCSSGPALISSYEGTPTAFGIGLRDHLRALPAREGKDTPDVRDFTPP
;
A
#
# COMPACT_ATOMS: atom_id res chain seq x y z
N MET A 1 -48.89 -54.11 62.56
CA MET A 1 -49.33 -53.40 61.33
C MET A 1 -48.30 -52.27 61.09
N ALA A 2 -47.32 -52.48 60.19
CA ALA A 2 -46.28 -51.53 59.91
C ALA A 2 -46.64 -50.79 58.59
N SER A 3 -46.76 -49.48 58.68
CA SER A 3 -47.03 -48.61 57.54
C SER A 3 -45.69 -48.17 56.94
N THR A 4 -45.45 -48.53 55.72
CA THR A 4 -44.25 -48.09 54.93
C THR A 4 -44.65 -46.93 54.03
N SER A 5 -44.13 -45.75 54.30
CA SER A 5 -44.22 -44.60 53.39
C SER A 5 -43.14 -44.68 52.24
N PRO A 6 -43.48 -44.35 51.00
CA PRO A 6 -42.47 -44.33 49.90
C PRO A 6 -41.72 -43.01 49.90
N PHE A 7 -40.40 -43.10 49.63
CA PHE A 7 -39.47 -41.95 49.38
C PHE A 7 -39.74 -41.33 48.02
N PRO A 8 -39.58 -39.99 47.86
CA PRO A 8 -39.73 -39.35 46.57
C PRO A 8 -38.43 -39.55 45.73
N THR A 9 -38.61 -39.98 44.50
CA THR A 9 -37.56 -40.05 43.48
C THR A 9 -37.25 -38.65 42.94
N PHE A 10 -36.03 -38.14 43.13
CA PHE A 10 -35.54 -36.94 42.45
C PHE A 10 -35.21 -37.27 40.99
N SER A 11 -35.98 -36.69 40.07
CA SER A 11 -35.67 -36.68 38.65
C SER A 11 -34.59 -35.63 38.41
N THR A 12 -33.40 -36.03 38.01
CA THR A 12 -32.34 -35.11 37.50
C THR A 12 -32.76 -34.63 36.12
N ALA A 13 -33.22 -33.38 36.04
CA ALA A 13 -33.38 -32.70 34.76
C ALA A 13 -31.99 -32.53 34.12
N GLY A 14 -31.74 -33.29 33.05
CA GLY A 14 -30.54 -33.09 32.23
C GLY A 14 -30.56 -31.68 31.61
N ALA A 15 -29.52 -30.92 31.81
CA ALA A 15 -29.34 -29.65 31.11
C ALA A 15 -29.37 -29.88 29.60
N ALA A 16 -30.21 -29.15 28.88
CA ALA A 16 -30.23 -29.16 27.43
C ALA A 16 -28.87 -28.74 26.91
N PRO A 17 -28.34 -29.35 25.82
CA PRO A 17 -27.08 -28.92 25.21
C PRO A 17 -27.20 -27.46 24.81
N ALA A 18 -26.20 -26.64 25.14
CA ALA A 18 -26.13 -25.26 24.71
C ALA A 18 -26.22 -25.19 23.19
N ALA A 19 -27.03 -24.29 22.65
CA ALA A 19 -27.15 -24.08 21.20
C ALA A 19 -25.79 -23.69 20.66
N ALA A 20 -25.42 -24.27 19.49
CA ALA A 20 -24.17 -23.92 18.84
C ALA A 20 -24.13 -22.41 18.52
N PRO A 21 -22.98 -21.73 18.72
CA PRO A 21 -22.88 -20.30 18.50
C PRO A 21 -23.17 -19.95 17.05
N VAL A 22 -23.91 -18.87 16.83
CA VAL A 22 -24.26 -18.38 15.49
C VAL A 22 -23.15 -17.56 14.83
N CYS A 23 -22.12 -17.18 15.60
CA CYS A 23 -20.98 -16.40 15.14
C CYS A 23 -19.75 -16.63 16.02
N VAL A 24 -18.58 -16.36 15.44
CA VAL A 24 -17.29 -16.34 16.15
C VAL A 24 -16.63 -14.99 15.86
N VAL A 25 -16.08 -14.36 16.89
CA VAL A 25 -15.32 -13.11 16.78
C VAL A 25 -13.91 -13.32 17.29
N GLU A 26 -12.93 -12.99 16.45
CA GLU A 26 -11.54 -12.84 16.82
C GLU A 26 -11.24 -11.36 16.96
N TYR A 27 -10.76 -10.95 18.14
CA TYR A 27 -10.37 -9.57 18.43
C TYR A 27 -8.89 -9.51 18.75
N ALA A 28 -8.17 -8.59 18.12
CA ALA A 28 -6.76 -8.34 18.36
C ALA A 28 -6.47 -6.84 18.44
N VAL A 29 -5.53 -6.45 19.31
CA VAL A 29 -4.86 -5.15 19.25
C VAL A 29 -3.60 -5.35 18.40
N THR A 30 -3.59 -4.77 17.21
CA THR A 30 -2.51 -4.94 16.23
C THR A 30 -1.40 -3.91 16.39
N HIS A 31 -1.73 -2.74 16.94
CA HIS A 31 -0.77 -1.67 17.20
C HIS A 31 -1.16 -0.87 18.43
N THR A 32 -0.18 -0.36 19.18
CA THR A 32 -0.42 0.50 20.36
C THR A 32 0.59 1.64 20.35
N TRP A 33 0.11 2.86 20.57
CA TRP A 33 0.94 4.07 20.76
C TRP A 33 0.47 4.82 22.01
N ASP A 34 1.08 5.95 22.31
CA ASP A 34 0.69 6.73 23.49
C ASP A 34 -0.79 7.14 23.41
N GLN A 35 -1.59 6.63 24.38
CA GLN A 35 -3.04 6.85 24.51
C GLN A 35 -3.90 6.40 23.32
N GLY A 36 -3.39 5.55 22.43
CA GLY A 36 -4.14 5.03 21.29
C GLY A 36 -3.79 3.60 20.92
N PHE A 37 -4.64 2.98 20.11
CA PHE A 37 -4.41 1.64 19.57
C PHE A 37 -5.20 1.40 18.30
N GLN A 38 -4.73 0.44 17.53
CA GLN A 38 -5.46 -0.13 16.40
C GLN A 38 -6.05 -1.47 16.82
N GLY A 39 -7.36 -1.61 16.65
CA GLY A 39 -8.08 -2.86 16.84
C GLY A 39 -8.43 -3.51 15.51
N ALA A 40 -8.29 -4.83 15.44
CA ALA A 40 -8.74 -5.67 14.34
C ALA A 40 -9.77 -6.67 14.82
N ILE A 41 -10.81 -6.90 14.04
CA ILE A 41 -11.87 -7.86 14.31
C ILE A 41 -12.10 -8.73 13.08
N THR A 42 -12.07 -10.06 13.26
CA THR A 42 -12.56 -11.02 12.27
C THR A 42 -13.89 -11.58 12.77
N LEU A 43 -14.96 -11.26 12.06
CA LEU A 43 -16.32 -11.74 12.34
C LEU A 43 -16.64 -12.91 11.41
N THR A 44 -16.85 -14.12 11.94
CA THR A 44 -17.23 -15.31 11.17
C THR A 44 -18.68 -15.68 11.45
N ASN A 45 -19.52 -15.73 10.42
CA ASN A 45 -20.89 -16.21 10.53
C ASN A 45 -20.93 -17.76 10.57
N LYS A 46 -21.45 -18.33 11.64
CA LYS A 46 -21.66 -19.78 11.78
C LYS A 46 -23.13 -20.17 11.60
N GLY A 47 -24.05 -19.18 11.55
CA GLY A 47 -25.47 -19.36 11.32
C GLY A 47 -25.87 -19.36 9.85
N ALA A 48 -27.16 -19.09 9.58
CA ALA A 48 -27.66 -18.91 8.21
C ALA A 48 -27.02 -17.70 7.53
N ALA A 49 -26.97 -17.70 6.19
CA ALA A 49 -26.46 -16.59 5.41
C ALA A 49 -27.19 -15.27 5.72
N LEU A 50 -26.44 -14.20 5.89
CA LEU A 50 -26.93 -12.86 6.19
C LEU A 50 -26.87 -11.98 4.95
N SER A 51 -27.87 -11.11 4.75
CA SER A 51 -27.86 -10.04 3.74
C SER A 51 -27.47 -8.67 4.32
N GLY A 52 -27.30 -8.61 5.63
CA GLY A 52 -26.83 -7.45 6.39
C GLY A 52 -26.46 -7.86 7.80
N TRP A 53 -25.45 -7.20 8.37
CA TRP A 53 -24.97 -7.52 9.70
C TRP A 53 -24.63 -6.25 10.50
N THR A 54 -24.79 -6.38 11.80
CA THR A 54 -24.39 -5.38 12.79
C THR A 54 -23.70 -6.09 13.94
N LEU A 55 -22.45 -5.76 14.18
CA LEU A 55 -21.66 -6.23 15.30
C LEU A 55 -21.66 -5.18 16.40
N THR A 56 -21.97 -5.58 17.63
CA THR A 56 -22.00 -4.69 18.80
C THR A 56 -21.12 -5.28 19.90
N PHE A 57 -20.35 -4.44 20.60
CA PHE A 57 -19.54 -4.83 21.74
C PHE A 57 -19.29 -3.65 22.68
N ALA A 58 -19.00 -3.94 23.94
CA ALA A 58 -18.70 -2.91 24.93
C ALA A 58 -17.22 -2.92 25.31
N PHE A 59 -16.58 -1.76 25.25
CA PHE A 59 -15.25 -1.59 25.82
C PHE A 59 -15.33 -1.58 27.36
N PRO A 60 -14.47 -2.34 28.04
CA PRO A 60 -14.49 -2.37 29.51
C PRO A 60 -13.83 -1.15 30.18
N GLY A 61 -13.22 -0.25 29.41
CA GLY A 61 -12.55 0.94 29.91
C GLY A 61 -13.00 2.24 29.24
N THR A 62 -12.06 3.17 29.09
CA THR A 62 -12.31 4.52 28.55
C THR A 62 -12.14 4.61 27.04
N GLN A 63 -12.01 3.48 26.36
CA GLN A 63 -11.72 3.42 24.94
C GLN A 63 -12.77 4.16 24.10
N ARG A 64 -12.30 4.90 23.07
CA ARG A 64 -13.14 5.66 22.13
C ARG A 64 -12.63 5.42 20.71
N VAL A 65 -13.51 4.86 19.87
CA VAL A 65 -13.27 4.73 18.44
C VAL A 65 -13.23 6.13 17.82
N SER A 66 -12.12 6.46 17.18
CA SER A 66 -11.93 7.72 16.46
C SER A 66 -12.12 7.57 14.95
N GLN A 67 -11.74 6.41 14.42
CA GLN A 67 -11.87 6.07 13.01
C GLN A 67 -12.09 4.56 12.88
N GLY A 68 -12.77 4.11 11.83
CA GLY A 68 -12.89 2.69 11.53
C GLY A 68 -13.09 2.46 10.04
N TRP A 69 -12.81 1.24 9.58
CA TRP A 69 -12.92 0.82 8.17
C TRP A 69 -13.62 -0.53 8.06
N ASN A 70 -14.07 -0.83 6.85
CA ASN A 70 -14.85 -2.02 6.48
C ASN A 70 -16.21 -2.15 7.20
N ALA A 71 -16.65 -1.11 7.91
CA ALA A 71 -17.96 -1.02 8.51
C ALA A 71 -18.32 0.45 8.80
N LYS A 72 -19.60 0.72 8.96
CA LYS A 72 -20.12 1.99 9.48
C LYS A 72 -20.02 1.97 11.00
N TRP A 73 -19.05 2.70 11.52
CA TRP A 73 -18.74 2.73 12.94
C TRP A 73 -19.52 3.82 13.68
N SER A 74 -19.98 3.49 14.86
CA SER A 74 -20.55 4.44 15.82
C SER A 74 -20.27 3.96 17.24
N GLN A 75 -20.22 4.90 18.19
CA GLN A 75 -20.06 4.56 19.60
C GLN A 75 -20.98 5.42 20.48
N LYS A 76 -21.69 4.78 21.40
CA LYS A 76 -22.49 5.45 22.44
C LYS A 76 -22.00 4.98 23.82
N SER A 77 -21.52 5.91 24.63
CA SER A 77 -20.84 5.58 25.90
C SER A 77 -19.68 4.62 25.64
N ASN A 78 -19.65 3.44 26.23
CA ASN A 78 -18.63 2.42 26.02
C ASN A 78 -19.02 1.35 24.98
N THR A 79 -20.22 1.42 24.39
CA THR A 79 -20.69 0.46 23.40
C THR A 79 -20.35 0.92 22.00
N ALA A 80 -19.52 0.16 21.31
CA ALA A 80 -19.18 0.33 19.90
C ALA A 80 -20.11 -0.53 19.03
N THR A 81 -20.48 0.00 17.88
CA THR A 81 -21.31 -0.66 16.87
C THR A 81 -20.65 -0.53 15.51
N ALA A 82 -20.49 -1.64 14.82
CA ALA A 82 -20.02 -1.73 13.45
C ALA A 82 -21.11 -2.36 12.58
N ALA A 83 -21.72 -1.60 11.68
CA ALA A 83 -22.69 -2.10 10.72
C ALA A 83 -22.04 -2.27 9.34
N ASN A 84 -22.50 -3.25 8.57
CA ASN A 84 -21.94 -3.48 7.23
C ASN A 84 -22.04 -2.25 6.33
N GLU A 85 -21.11 -2.14 5.42
CA GLU A 85 -21.17 -1.24 4.27
C GLU A 85 -22.08 -1.81 3.17
N THR A 86 -22.40 -1.01 2.17
CA THR A 86 -23.28 -1.44 1.06
C THR A 86 -22.71 -2.60 0.26
N TRP A 87 -21.39 -2.75 0.25
CA TRP A 87 -20.66 -3.75 -0.53
C TRP A 87 -20.34 -5.05 0.23
N ASN A 88 -20.41 -5.07 1.57
CA ASN A 88 -20.06 -6.25 2.40
C ASN A 88 -21.21 -6.76 3.29
N GLY A 89 -22.45 -6.40 2.96
CA GLY A 89 -23.63 -6.84 3.73
C GLY A 89 -23.91 -8.33 3.64
N GLY A 90 -23.54 -8.98 2.52
CA GLY A 90 -23.70 -10.41 2.34
C GLY A 90 -22.64 -11.19 3.13
N LEU A 91 -23.06 -12.01 4.13
CA LEU A 91 -22.14 -12.85 4.91
C LEU A 91 -22.68 -14.28 4.96
N GLY A 92 -22.18 -15.14 4.06
CA GLY A 92 -22.59 -16.54 3.96
C GLY A 92 -22.24 -17.36 5.21
N THR A 93 -22.85 -18.53 5.35
CA THR A 93 -22.49 -19.49 6.41
C THR A 93 -21.01 -19.91 6.27
N GLY A 94 -20.22 -19.75 7.32
CA GLY A 94 -18.79 -20.04 7.35
C GLY A 94 -17.92 -18.91 6.78
N SER A 95 -18.50 -17.86 6.17
CA SER A 95 -17.76 -16.70 5.65
C SER A 95 -17.41 -15.74 6.78
N SER A 96 -16.33 -14.98 6.55
CA SER A 96 -15.84 -13.98 7.50
C SER A 96 -15.82 -12.57 6.90
N ALA A 97 -16.01 -11.57 7.77
CA ALA A 97 -15.76 -10.15 7.47
C ALA A 97 -14.66 -9.64 8.42
N THR A 98 -13.70 -8.92 7.87
CA THR A 98 -12.64 -8.27 8.65
C THR A 98 -12.93 -6.79 8.79
N LEU A 99 -12.82 -6.27 10.01
CA LEU A 99 -13.09 -4.89 10.40
C LEU A 99 -11.87 -4.35 11.14
N GLY A 100 -11.64 -3.05 11.03
CA GLY A 100 -10.61 -2.42 11.82
C GLY A 100 -11.02 -1.05 12.31
N PHE A 101 -10.32 -0.57 13.35
CA PHE A 101 -10.57 0.75 13.91
C PHE A 101 -9.35 1.29 14.66
N LEU A 102 -9.26 2.60 14.71
CA LEU A 102 -8.39 3.34 15.62
C LEU A 102 -9.21 3.80 16.82
N ALA A 103 -8.64 3.68 18.00
CA ALA A 103 -9.29 4.14 19.23
C ALA A 103 -8.27 4.73 20.21
N SER A 104 -8.75 5.67 21.04
CA SER A 104 -8.00 6.20 22.16
C SER A 104 -8.36 5.48 23.46
N TRP A 105 -7.48 5.57 24.47
CA TRP A 105 -7.72 5.12 25.85
C TRP A 105 -6.95 6.02 26.83
N SER A 106 -7.32 6.03 28.11
CA SER A 106 -6.69 6.94 29.08
C SER A 106 -6.03 6.26 30.28
N GLU A 107 -6.36 5.06 30.65
CA GLU A 107 -5.77 4.39 31.84
C GLU A 107 -5.26 3.00 31.51
N ARG A 108 -6.08 2.19 30.89
CA ARG A 108 -5.78 0.82 30.47
C ARG A 108 -6.56 0.50 29.22
N ASN A 109 -6.05 -0.42 28.42
CA ASN A 109 -6.68 -0.90 27.19
C ASN A 109 -7.07 -2.39 27.31
N PRO A 110 -8.02 -2.76 28.17
CA PRO A 110 -8.50 -4.14 28.24
C PRO A 110 -9.37 -4.48 27.02
N ALA A 111 -9.20 -5.70 26.50
CA ALA A 111 -9.98 -6.18 25.36
C ALA A 111 -11.47 -6.35 25.72
N PRO A 112 -12.39 -6.11 24.77
CA PRO A 112 -13.78 -6.53 24.89
C PRO A 112 -13.89 -8.04 25.06
N THR A 113 -14.84 -8.51 25.87
CA THR A 113 -15.01 -9.93 26.17
C THR A 113 -16.32 -10.52 25.65
N ALA A 114 -17.22 -9.68 25.15
CA ALA A 114 -18.50 -10.10 24.59
C ALA A 114 -18.84 -9.31 23.34
N PHE A 115 -19.28 -10.03 22.31
CA PHE A 115 -19.69 -9.49 21.02
C PHE A 115 -21.05 -10.06 20.64
N GLU A 116 -21.88 -9.25 19.96
CA GLU A 116 -23.20 -9.64 19.49
C GLU A 116 -23.32 -9.34 17.99
N LEU A 117 -23.71 -10.34 17.21
CA LEU A 117 -24.04 -10.21 15.79
C LEU A 117 -25.56 -10.22 15.62
N ASN A 118 -26.12 -9.10 15.16
CA ASN A 118 -27.57 -8.93 15.01
C ASN A 118 -28.34 -9.30 16.29
N GLY A 119 -27.77 -8.98 17.48
CA GLY A 119 -28.37 -9.28 18.78
C GLY A 119 -28.17 -10.73 19.30
N ASN A 120 -27.39 -11.55 18.60
CA ASN A 120 -27.02 -12.89 19.05
C ASN A 120 -25.56 -12.89 19.54
N THR A 121 -25.32 -13.47 20.70
CA THR A 121 -24.00 -13.56 21.32
C THR A 121 -23.07 -14.44 20.45
N CYS A 122 -21.86 -13.95 20.17
CA CYS A 122 -20.81 -14.67 19.47
C CYS A 122 -19.85 -15.35 20.44
N ASP A 123 -19.28 -16.48 20.03
CA ASP A 123 -18.07 -16.99 20.67
C ASP A 123 -16.90 -16.06 20.40
N THR A 124 -16.04 -15.88 21.39
CA THR A 124 -14.89 -14.97 21.30
C THR A 124 -13.58 -15.77 21.36
N VAL A 125 -12.73 -15.59 20.37
CA VAL A 125 -11.34 -16.04 20.40
C VAL A 125 -10.49 -14.80 20.66
N THR A 126 -10.00 -14.66 21.88
CA THR A 126 -9.02 -13.60 22.21
C THR A 126 -7.63 -14.13 21.87
N GLY A 127 -7.02 -13.62 20.81
CA GLY A 127 -5.60 -13.79 20.54
C GLY A 127 -4.80 -13.01 21.60
N GLY A 128 -4.42 -13.69 22.69
CA GLY A 128 -3.41 -13.16 23.59
C GLY A 128 -2.05 -13.20 22.90
N PRO A 129 -1.09 -12.32 23.30
CA PRO A 129 0.27 -12.39 22.78
C PRO A 129 0.79 -13.81 22.98
N THR A 130 1.27 -14.44 21.92
CA THR A 130 1.86 -15.78 21.96
C THR A 130 2.99 -15.79 23.00
N LYS A 131 2.76 -16.51 24.10
CA LYS A 131 3.78 -16.77 25.12
C LYS A 131 4.97 -17.41 24.43
N PRO A 132 6.21 -16.96 24.71
CA PRO A 132 7.41 -17.63 24.23
C PRO A 132 7.33 -19.12 24.58
N PRO A 133 7.83 -20.02 23.74
CA PRO A 133 7.83 -21.44 24.05
C PRO A 133 8.50 -21.70 25.40
N SER A 134 7.87 -22.51 26.21
CA SER A 134 8.41 -22.92 27.52
C SER A 134 9.79 -23.54 27.31
N PRO A 135 10.77 -23.29 28.22
CA PRO A 135 12.07 -23.93 28.13
C PRO A 135 11.90 -25.45 28.15
N PRO A 136 12.76 -26.17 27.40
CA PRO A 136 12.69 -27.64 27.35
C PRO A 136 12.84 -28.24 28.76
N PRO A 137 12.24 -29.39 29.03
CA PRO A 137 12.35 -30.07 30.32
C PRO A 137 13.82 -30.37 30.63
N PRO A 138 14.22 -30.43 31.93
CA PRO A 138 15.59 -30.73 32.30
C PRO A 138 16.02 -32.09 31.73
N PRO A 139 17.30 -32.23 31.35
CA PRO A 139 17.81 -33.46 30.75
C PRO A 139 17.70 -34.63 31.73
N PRO A 140 17.46 -35.86 31.23
CA PRO A 140 17.48 -37.07 32.06
C PRO A 140 18.87 -37.27 32.68
N PRO A 141 18.98 -38.04 33.80
CA PRO A 141 20.24 -38.28 34.47
C PRO A 141 21.25 -38.96 33.53
N PRO A 142 22.55 -38.71 33.72
CA PRO A 142 23.57 -39.17 32.78
C PRO A 142 23.62 -40.69 32.70
N PRO A 143 23.80 -41.22 31.48
CA PRO A 143 24.02 -42.66 31.25
C PRO A 143 25.39 -43.09 31.82
N PRO A 144 25.61 -44.41 32.09
CA PRO A 144 26.88 -44.93 32.58
C PRO A 144 28.04 -44.59 31.62
N PRO A 145 29.28 -44.57 32.11
CA PRO A 145 30.43 -44.09 31.34
C PRO A 145 30.61 -44.90 30.05
N PRO A 146 30.93 -44.22 28.94
CA PRO A 146 31.09 -44.88 27.65
C PRO A 146 32.38 -45.73 27.57
N PRO A 147 32.42 -46.70 26.69
CA PRO A 147 33.65 -47.42 26.36
C PRO A 147 34.70 -46.47 25.76
N PRO A 148 36.01 -46.83 25.79
CA PRO A 148 37.09 -45.97 25.35
C PRO A 148 36.88 -45.48 23.91
N PRO A 149 37.28 -44.21 23.60
CA PRO A 149 36.98 -43.58 22.32
C PRO A 149 37.69 -44.29 21.17
N PRO A 150 37.03 -44.35 20.01
CA PRO A 150 37.67 -44.77 18.77
C PRO A 150 38.75 -43.75 18.35
N PRO A 151 39.73 -44.15 17.53
CA PRO A 151 40.79 -43.25 17.08
C PRO A 151 40.20 -42.00 16.40
N PRO A 152 40.88 -40.84 16.49
CA PRO A 152 40.36 -39.58 15.96
C PRO A 152 40.09 -39.70 14.47
N PRO A 153 38.99 -39.13 13.97
CA PRO A 153 38.71 -39.06 12.55
C PRO A 153 39.77 -38.24 11.80
N PRO A 154 40.02 -38.54 10.52
CA PRO A 154 40.92 -37.71 9.71
C PRO A 154 40.50 -36.26 9.71
N PRO A 155 41.45 -35.28 9.58
CA PRO A 155 41.12 -33.87 9.55
C PRO A 155 40.09 -33.58 8.43
N PRO A 156 39.14 -32.66 8.69
CA PRO A 156 38.16 -32.28 7.68
C PRO A 156 38.87 -31.69 6.44
N PRO A 157 38.31 -31.90 5.24
CA PRO A 157 38.84 -31.28 4.04
C PRO A 157 38.86 -29.73 4.19
N PRO A 158 39.79 -29.04 3.55
CA PRO A 158 39.83 -27.57 3.60
C PRO A 158 38.49 -27.00 3.13
N PRO A 159 38.05 -25.89 3.72
CA PRO A 159 36.79 -25.24 3.28
C PRO A 159 36.87 -24.90 1.79
N PRO A 160 35.77 -25.00 1.05
CA PRO A 160 35.73 -24.56 -0.34
C PRO A 160 36.14 -23.09 -0.45
N PRO A 161 36.76 -22.67 -1.56
CA PRO A 161 37.10 -21.27 -1.78
C PRO A 161 35.82 -20.42 -1.67
N PRO A 162 35.91 -19.18 -1.17
CA PRO A 162 34.78 -18.28 -1.11
C PRO A 162 34.17 -18.10 -2.51
N PRO A 163 32.85 -17.99 -2.66
CA PRO A 163 32.23 -17.72 -3.94
C PRO A 163 32.82 -16.42 -4.54
N PRO A 164 32.89 -16.32 -5.87
CA PRO A 164 33.32 -15.08 -6.51
C PRO A 164 32.40 -13.93 -6.06
N PRO A 165 32.90 -12.70 -5.94
CA PRO A 165 32.08 -11.53 -5.62
C PRO A 165 30.94 -11.44 -6.65
N PRO A 166 29.75 -11.02 -6.24
CA PRO A 166 28.66 -10.77 -7.17
C PRO A 166 29.09 -9.76 -8.24
N PRO A 167 28.59 -9.88 -9.47
CA PRO A 167 28.87 -8.90 -10.52
C PRO A 167 28.42 -7.49 -10.05
N PRO A 168 29.09 -6.42 -10.52
CA PRO A 168 28.68 -5.05 -10.20
C PRO A 168 27.21 -4.84 -10.60
N VAL A 169 26.43 -4.20 -9.73
CA VAL A 169 25.08 -3.74 -10.07
C VAL A 169 25.23 -2.61 -11.07
N GLU A 170 24.55 -2.69 -12.22
CA GLU A 170 24.54 -1.59 -13.19
C GLU A 170 23.70 -0.42 -12.67
N ASP A 171 24.13 0.80 -12.96
CA ASP A 171 23.36 2.01 -12.66
C ASP A 171 21.99 1.97 -13.37
N PRO A 172 20.93 2.53 -12.75
CA PRO A 172 19.62 2.59 -13.39
C PRO A 172 19.69 3.42 -14.69
N PRO A 173 18.89 3.04 -15.72
CA PRO A 173 18.95 3.70 -17.01
C PRO A 173 18.37 5.12 -16.96
N VAL A 174 19.00 6.05 -17.65
CA VAL A 174 18.42 7.37 -17.95
C VAL A 174 17.33 7.21 -18.99
N LEU A 175 16.06 7.37 -18.57
CA LEU A 175 14.90 7.14 -19.42
C LEU A 175 14.51 8.38 -20.24
N ARG A 176 14.17 8.15 -21.52
CA ARG A 176 13.69 9.18 -22.44
C ARG A 176 12.48 8.69 -23.23
N VAL A 177 11.57 9.60 -23.52
CA VAL A 177 10.43 9.34 -24.40
C VAL A 177 10.90 9.33 -25.87
N ARG A 178 10.59 8.25 -26.57
CA ARG A 178 10.79 8.13 -28.03
C ARG A 178 9.52 7.50 -28.67
N GLY A 179 8.68 8.33 -29.27
CA GLY A 179 7.36 7.90 -29.70
C GLY A 179 6.55 7.35 -28.52
N ASN A 180 6.05 6.15 -28.63
CA ASN A 180 5.28 5.50 -27.59
C ASN A 180 6.12 4.60 -26.63
N LYS A 181 7.44 4.80 -26.60
CA LYS A 181 8.34 3.97 -25.78
C LYS A 181 9.19 4.83 -24.84
N LEU A 182 9.53 4.25 -23.70
CA LEU A 182 10.66 4.70 -22.89
C LEU A 182 11.92 3.99 -23.41
N VAL A 183 12.98 4.74 -23.62
CA VAL A 183 14.27 4.22 -24.09
C VAL A 183 15.40 4.73 -23.21
N ASP A 184 16.46 3.95 -23.11
CA ASP A 184 17.71 4.37 -22.48
C ASP A 184 18.63 5.14 -23.44
N ALA A 185 19.84 5.46 -22.97
CA ALA A 185 20.84 6.20 -23.74
C ALA A 185 21.32 5.44 -24.99
N SER A 186 21.26 4.11 -25.03
CA SER A 186 21.56 3.28 -26.19
C SER A 186 20.42 3.25 -27.22
N GLY A 187 19.24 3.69 -26.84
CA GLY A 187 18.00 3.59 -27.61
C GLY A 187 17.24 2.27 -27.42
N ALA A 188 17.69 1.42 -26.50
CA ALA A 188 16.96 0.20 -26.13
C ALA A 188 15.69 0.56 -25.37
N THR A 189 14.60 -0.16 -25.70
CA THR A 189 13.33 0.01 -25.00
C THR A 189 13.45 -0.49 -23.56
N ARG A 190 13.00 0.33 -22.62
CA ARG A 190 12.97 0.02 -21.19
C ARG A 190 11.56 0.11 -20.67
N ARG A 191 11.27 -0.64 -19.62
CA ARG A 191 10.01 -0.63 -18.90
C ARG A 191 10.27 -0.43 -17.42
N MET A 192 9.42 0.31 -16.76
CA MET A 192 9.39 0.41 -15.31
C MET A 192 8.42 -0.65 -14.76
N THR A 193 8.95 -1.62 -14.01
CA THR A 193 8.17 -2.67 -13.33
C THR A 193 8.65 -2.78 -11.89
N GLY A 194 7.75 -2.64 -10.94
CA GLY A 194 8.19 -2.59 -9.54
C GLY A 194 7.07 -2.26 -8.56
N VAL A 195 7.41 -1.46 -7.57
CA VAL A 195 6.54 -1.21 -6.42
C VAL A 195 6.48 0.27 -6.03
N ASN A 196 5.44 0.64 -5.29
CA ASN A 196 5.37 1.88 -4.53
C ASN A 196 5.89 1.62 -3.11
N ARG A 197 6.75 2.48 -2.57
CA ARG A 197 7.20 2.45 -1.18
C ARG A 197 6.54 3.60 -0.41
N SER A 198 5.32 3.33 0.06
CA SER A 198 4.52 4.29 0.84
C SER A 198 5.15 4.62 2.20
N GLY A 199 4.73 5.72 2.80
CA GLY A 199 5.15 6.18 4.12
C GLY A 199 5.69 7.60 4.13
N GLY A 200 6.40 8.02 3.08
CA GLY A 200 6.92 9.39 2.96
C GLY A 200 5.84 10.44 2.88
N GLU A 201 4.69 10.11 2.35
CA GLU A 201 3.55 11.01 2.17
C GLU A 201 2.80 11.35 3.46
N PHE A 202 2.79 10.45 4.47
CA PHE A 202 1.96 10.64 5.65
C PHE A 202 2.72 10.69 6.98
N MET A 203 3.82 9.97 7.16
CA MET A 203 4.48 9.83 8.47
C MET A 203 4.92 11.17 9.06
N CYS A 204 5.46 12.05 8.23
CA CYS A 204 5.97 13.35 8.66
C CYS A 204 4.84 14.28 9.13
N VAL A 205 3.75 14.41 8.37
CA VAL A 205 2.61 15.27 8.71
C VAL A 205 1.84 14.73 9.92
N GLN A 206 1.84 13.41 10.13
CA GLN A 206 1.29 12.78 11.32
C GLN A 206 2.22 12.87 12.54
N GLY A 207 3.48 13.29 12.34
CA GLY A 207 4.46 13.48 13.42
C GLY A 207 5.03 12.19 13.99
N HIS A 208 5.09 11.13 13.18
CA HIS A 208 5.57 9.80 13.58
C HIS A 208 6.93 9.42 12.99
N GLY A 209 7.49 10.23 12.11
CA GLY A 209 8.76 9.95 11.44
C GLY A 209 8.80 10.55 10.04
N ILE A 210 9.70 10.07 9.19
CA ILE A 210 9.77 10.45 7.77
C ILE A 210 9.22 9.33 6.89
N PHE A 211 9.53 8.08 7.21
CA PHE A 211 9.03 6.90 6.50
C PHE A 211 8.34 5.92 7.45
N ASP A 212 7.42 5.15 6.92
CA ASP A 212 6.79 4.03 7.61
C ASP A 212 7.64 2.77 7.44
N GLY A 213 8.33 2.36 8.51
CA GLY A 213 9.26 1.23 8.50
C GLY A 213 10.65 1.54 7.91
N PRO A 214 11.51 0.51 7.78
CA PRO A 214 12.90 0.66 7.36
C PRO A 214 13.02 1.05 5.89
N VAL A 215 14.04 1.86 5.60
CA VAL A 215 14.47 2.28 4.26
C VAL A 215 16.00 2.15 4.11
N ASP A 216 16.60 1.28 4.92
CA ASP A 216 18.02 0.93 4.85
C ASP A 216 18.33 0.05 3.63
N ASP A 217 19.57 -0.37 3.52
CA ASP A 217 20.06 -1.15 2.39
C ASP A 217 19.36 -2.52 2.29
N ASP A 218 19.17 -3.20 3.43
CA ASP A 218 18.51 -4.51 3.47
C ASP A 218 17.04 -4.42 3.01
N ALA A 219 16.32 -3.38 3.44
CA ALA A 219 14.93 -3.16 3.04
C ALA A 219 14.81 -2.87 1.53
N VAL A 220 15.74 -2.14 0.94
CA VAL A 220 15.76 -1.87 -0.52
C VAL A 220 16.23 -3.11 -1.29
N ALA A 221 17.19 -3.87 -0.77
CA ALA A 221 17.61 -5.15 -1.34
C ALA A 221 16.44 -6.13 -1.46
N ALA A 222 15.58 -6.20 -0.44
CA ALA A 222 14.39 -7.06 -0.46
C ALA A 222 13.42 -6.73 -1.62
N ILE A 223 13.29 -5.45 -2.00
CA ILE A 223 12.53 -5.04 -3.20
C ILE A 223 13.21 -5.57 -4.47
N ALA A 224 14.53 -5.42 -4.54
CA ALA A 224 15.33 -5.87 -5.67
C ALA A 224 15.26 -7.40 -5.87
N GLU A 225 15.09 -8.17 -4.80
CA GLU A 225 14.93 -9.64 -4.84
C GLU A 225 13.64 -10.09 -5.54
N TRP A 226 12.63 -9.22 -5.61
CA TRP A 226 11.42 -9.50 -6.39
C TRP A 226 11.61 -9.27 -7.89
N ASN A 227 12.81 -8.92 -8.34
CA ASN A 227 13.13 -8.51 -9.70
C ASN A 227 12.47 -7.18 -10.11
N ALA A 228 12.07 -6.35 -9.13
CA ALA A 228 11.63 -4.99 -9.38
C ALA A 228 12.79 -4.15 -9.93
N ASN A 229 12.52 -3.35 -10.94
CA ASN A 229 13.51 -2.41 -11.51
C ASN A 229 13.16 -0.94 -11.22
N THR A 230 12.08 -0.69 -10.49
CA THR A 230 11.59 0.67 -10.21
C THR A 230 10.95 0.72 -8.83
N VAL A 231 11.21 1.81 -8.10
CA VAL A 231 10.56 2.13 -6.82
C VAL A 231 9.96 3.54 -6.90
N ARG A 232 8.64 3.65 -6.78
CA ARG A 232 7.94 4.92 -6.64
C ARG A 232 7.88 5.32 -5.17
N ILE A 233 8.28 6.55 -4.87
CA ILE A 233 8.46 7.10 -3.53
C ILE A 233 7.50 8.28 -3.36
N PRO A 234 6.34 8.07 -2.73
CA PRO A 234 5.38 9.13 -2.41
C PRO A 234 5.94 10.15 -1.44
N LEU A 235 5.78 11.44 -1.75
CA LEU A 235 6.27 12.56 -0.98
C LEU A 235 5.12 13.44 -0.48
N ASN A 236 5.43 14.18 0.59
CA ASN A 236 4.57 15.18 1.18
C ASN A 236 5.11 16.58 0.90
N GLU A 237 4.26 17.46 0.36
CA GLU A 237 4.63 18.83 0.00
C GLU A 237 5.14 19.65 1.18
N GLU A 238 4.36 19.67 2.28
CA GLU A 238 4.66 20.50 3.44
C GLU A 238 5.91 19.99 4.18
N CYS A 239 6.10 18.69 4.23
CA CYS A 239 7.28 18.07 4.83
C CYS A 239 8.53 18.38 4.03
N TRP A 240 8.47 18.31 2.68
CA TRP A 240 9.59 18.67 1.82
C TRP A 240 9.96 20.13 1.93
N LEU A 241 8.98 21.03 1.92
CA LEU A 241 9.19 22.47 2.04
C LEU A 241 9.59 22.89 3.46
N GLY A 242 9.22 22.13 4.46
CA GLY A 242 9.49 22.43 5.87
C GLY A 242 8.58 23.51 6.41
N LEU A 243 7.25 23.38 6.17
CA LEU A 243 6.29 24.35 6.66
C LEU A 243 6.09 24.23 8.18
N ASP A 244 5.66 25.32 8.82
CA ASP A 244 5.61 25.47 10.28
C ASP A 244 4.70 24.48 11.02
N ASN A 245 3.74 23.86 10.31
CA ASN A 245 2.86 22.83 10.86
C ASN A 245 3.53 21.44 11.01
N ILE A 246 4.71 21.27 10.40
CA ILE A 246 5.46 20.01 10.47
C ILE A 246 6.53 20.09 11.56
N LYS A 247 6.66 19.02 12.35
CA LYS A 247 7.73 18.95 13.37
C LYS A 247 9.10 19.10 12.71
N PRO A 248 9.97 19.99 13.23
CA PRO A 248 11.27 20.28 12.61
C PRO A 248 12.18 19.06 12.38
N GLU A 249 12.03 18.02 13.21
CA GLU A 249 12.77 16.76 13.07
C GLU A 249 12.36 15.92 11.85
N TYR A 250 11.18 16.20 11.24
CA TYR A 250 10.64 15.46 10.09
C TYR A 250 10.43 16.35 8.87
N ALA A 251 10.93 17.59 8.88
CA ALA A 251 10.62 18.61 7.90
C ALA A 251 11.88 19.21 7.24
N GLY A 252 11.67 19.83 6.10
CA GLY A 252 12.67 20.64 5.41
C GLY A 252 13.91 19.84 5.02
N ALA A 253 15.09 20.30 5.44
CA ALA A 253 16.35 19.66 5.08
C ALA A 253 16.40 18.20 5.52
N ARG A 254 15.93 17.86 6.72
CA ARG A 254 15.95 16.48 7.24
C ARG A 254 15.11 15.54 6.39
N TYR A 255 13.91 15.99 5.98
CA TYR A 255 13.05 15.21 5.09
C TYR A 255 13.72 15.02 3.72
N ARG A 256 14.23 16.10 3.12
CA ARG A 256 14.94 16.04 1.82
C ARG A 256 16.17 15.15 1.86
N ASP A 257 16.96 15.21 2.93
CA ASP A 257 18.15 14.37 3.09
C ASP A 257 17.77 12.89 3.19
N ALA A 258 16.70 12.57 3.93
CA ALA A 258 16.21 11.20 4.06
C ALA A 258 15.67 10.65 2.72
N VAL A 259 14.89 11.46 1.97
CA VAL A 259 14.41 11.08 0.63
C VAL A 259 15.58 10.90 -0.33
N THR A 260 16.55 11.83 -0.34
CA THR A 260 17.75 11.72 -1.21
C THR A 260 18.56 10.47 -0.87
N ALA A 261 18.67 10.12 0.42
CA ALA A 261 19.36 8.90 0.83
C ALA A 261 18.61 7.63 0.37
N LEU A 262 17.27 7.62 0.40
CA LEU A 262 16.48 6.52 -0.14
C LEU A 262 16.61 6.41 -1.67
N VAL A 263 16.53 7.53 -2.39
CA VAL A 263 16.74 7.58 -3.85
C VAL A 263 18.08 6.93 -4.22
N ARG A 264 19.18 7.34 -3.57
CA ARG A 264 20.51 6.75 -3.82
C ARG A 264 20.55 5.24 -3.55
N ARG A 265 19.95 4.77 -2.46
CA ARG A 265 19.90 3.32 -2.18
C ARG A 265 19.13 2.56 -3.25
N VAL A 266 18.03 3.13 -3.76
CA VAL A 266 17.29 2.52 -4.88
C VAL A 266 18.19 2.40 -6.11
N GLU A 267 18.98 3.42 -6.40
CA GLU A 267 19.96 3.42 -7.51
C GLU A 267 21.12 2.46 -7.27
N ASP A 268 21.67 2.41 -6.05
CA ASP A 268 22.74 1.49 -5.67
C ASP A 268 22.32 0.01 -5.87
N HIS A 269 21.02 -0.26 -5.86
CA HIS A 269 20.44 -1.56 -6.21
C HIS A 269 20.01 -1.67 -7.70
N GLY A 270 20.42 -0.75 -8.56
CA GLY A 270 20.14 -0.75 -10.01
C GLY A 270 18.65 -0.54 -10.34
N MET A 271 17.88 0.09 -9.47
CA MET A 271 16.47 0.39 -9.68
C MET A 271 16.25 1.87 -9.97
N THR A 272 15.30 2.19 -10.85
CA THR A 272 14.90 3.56 -11.18
C THR A 272 14.04 4.14 -10.05
N PRO A 273 14.45 5.24 -9.39
CA PRO A 273 13.59 5.93 -8.42
C PRO A 273 12.60 6.85 -9.14
N VAL A 274 11.34 6.80 -8.70
CA VAL A 274 10.30 7.74 -9.11
C VAL A 274 9.88 8.53 -7.87
N VAL A 275 10.14 9.82 -7.82
CA VAL A 275 9.68 10.70 -6.76
C VAL A 275 8.38 11.38 -7.17
N GLU A 276 7.42 11.47 -6.25
CA GLU A 276 6.05 11.83 -6.61
C GLU A 276 5.43 12.73 -5.53
N LEU A 277 4.63 13.72 -5.94
CA LEU A 277 3.83 14.55 -5.03
C LEU A 277 2.52 13.86 -4.71
N HIS A 278 2.41 13.26 -3.52
CA HIS A 278 1.24 12.48 -3.12
C HIS A 278 0.18 13.32 -2.42
N TRP A 279 0.57 14.06 -1.40
CA TRP A 279 -0.31 14.95 -0.64
C TRP A 279 0.17 16.38 -0.69
N SER A 280 -0.75 17.28 -1.04
CA SER A 280 -0.53 18.72 -1.19
C SER A 280 -1.41 19.53 -0.24
N TRP A 281 -1.09 20.81 -0.07
CA TRP A 281 -1.86 21.78 0.66
C TRP A 281 -3.19 22.10 -0.05
N GLY A 282 -4.14 22.70 0.66
CA GLY A 282 -5.40 23.20 0.12
C GLY A 282 -6.63 22.67 0.86
N GLN A 283 -7.52 23.55 1.25
CA GLN A 283 -8.74 23.14 1.94
C GLN A 283 -9.82 22.74 0.94
N TYR A 284 -10.20 21.48 0.95
CA TYR A 284 -11.29 20.94 0.16
C TYR A 284 -12.31 20.21 1.04
N THR A 285 -13.57 20.67 1.02
CA THR A 285 -14.67 20.14 1.85
C THR A 285 -15.81 19.58 1.01
N GLY A 286 -15.60 19.45 -0.30
CA GLY A 286 -16.61 18.97 -1.24
C GLY A 286 -16.78 17.46 -1.25
N ASN A 287 -17.57 16.98 -2.20
CA ASN A 287 -17.74 15.54 -2.42
C ASN A 287 -16.39 14.87 -2.72
N SER A 288 -16.26 13.64 -2.29
CA SER A 288 -15.01 12.84 -2.42
C SER A 288 -13.82 13.38 -1.63
N ALA A 289 -14.02 14.36 -0.73
CA ALA A 289 -12.98 14.81 0.17
C ALA A 289 -12.56 13.67 1.12
N GLY A 290 -11.30 13.26 1.06
CA GLY A 290 -10.71 12.31 2.01
C GLY A 290 -10.61 12.90 3.41
N CYS A 291 -10.31 14.21 3.49
CA CYS A 291 -10.39 15.03 4.70
C CYS A 291 -10.62 16.50 4.34
N ALA A 292 -11.11 17.28 5.30
CA ALA A 292 -11.33 18.73 5.16
C ALA A 292 -10.16 19.57 5.67
N ASP A 293 -9.05 18.97 6.04
CA ASP A 293 -7.85 19.66 6.51
C ASP A 293 -7.24 20.51 5.39
N VAL A 294 -6.74 21.68 5.72
CA VAL A 294 -6.01 22.53 4.79
C VAL A 294 -4.60 22.03 4.50
N HIS A 295 -4.04 21.29 5.46
CA HIS A 295 -2.69 20.76 5.36
C HIS A 295 -2.60 19.54 4.43
N ALA A 296 -1.38 19.19 4.04
CA ALA A 296 -1.05 18.02 3.23
C ALA A 296 -1.17 16.72 4.05
N SER A 297 -2.34 16.51 4.67
CA SER A 297 -2.68 15.36 5.52
C SER A 297 -3.58 14.34 4.83
N CYS A 298 -3.97 14.59 3.58
CA CYS A 298 -4.83 13.73 2.77
C CYS A 298 -4.79 14.14 1.29
N GLN A 299 -5.35 13.29 0.43
CA GLN A 299 -5.48 13.52 -1.00
C GLN A 299 -6.36 14.75 -1.30
N LYS A 300 -5.88 15.64 -2.16
CA LYS A 300 -6.59 16.83 -2.68
C LYS A 300 -7.00 16.62 -4.13
N PRO A 301 -8.06 17.35 -4.63
CA PRO A 301 -8.49 17.21 -6.03
C PRO A 301 -7.43 17.60 -7.06
N MET A 302 -6.60 18.59 -6.75
CA MET A 302 -5.53 19.11 -7.59
C MET A 302 -4.41 19.71 -6.70
N PRO A 303 -3.18 19.81 -7.17
CA PRO A 303 -2.12 20.51 -6.45
C PRO A 303 -2.45 22.00 -6.34
N ASP A 304 -2.02 22.65 -5.26
CA ASP A 304 -2.24 24.06 -5.02
C ASP A 304 -1.19 24.94 -5.73
N ALA A 305 -1.61 26.14 -6.14
CA ALA A 305 -0.72 27.12 -6.77
C ALA A 305 0.25 27.80 -5.77
N ARG A 306 -0.01 27.67 -4.47
CA ARG A 306 0.76 28.34 -3.43
C ARG A 306 2.10 27.68 -3.16
N HIS A 307 2.13 26.35 -3.12
CA HIS A 307 3.28 25.58 -2.68
C HIS A 307 3.79 24.58 -3.72
N ALA A 308 2.92 23.94 -4.52
CA ALA A 308 3.31 22.87 -5.43
C ALA A 308 4.34 23.29 -6.49
N PRO A 309 4.30 24.51 -7.08
CA PRO A 309 5.38 24.95 -7.98
C PRO A 309 6.74 25.12 -7.27
N ALA A 310 6.72 25.58 -6.02
CA ALA A 310 7.95 25.74 -5.23
C ALA A 310 8.50 24.35 -4.81
N PHE A 311 7.61 23.40 -4.45
CA PHE A 311 7.97 22.02 -4.20
C PHE A 311 8.69 21.42 -5.42
N TRP A 312 8.09 21.50 -6.60
CA TRP A 312 8.68 20.93 -7.83
C TRP A 312 9.98 21.65 -8.25
N THR A 313 10.07 22.96 -8.05
CA THR A 313 11.34 23.70 -8.26
C THR A 313 12.43 23.16 -7.34
N SER A 314 12.11 22.88 -6.08
CA SER A 314 13.07 22.33 -5.11
C SER A 314 13.45 20.88 -5.42
N VAL A 315 12.48 20.01 -5.72
CA VAL A 315 12.71 18.62 -6.10
C VAL A 315 13.57 18.53 -7.37
N ALA A 316 13.20 19.30 -8.39
CA ALA A 316 13.95 19.33 -9.65
C ALA A 316 15.38 19.86 -9.46
N ASN A 317 15.59 20.87 -8.62
CA ASN A 317 16.95 21.34 -8.30
C ASN A 317 17.78 20.28 -7.55
N THR A 318 17.14 19.45 -6.73
CA THR A 318 17.81 18.36 -6.02
C THR A 318 18.28 17.27 -6.99
N PHE A 319 17.42 16.91 -7.97
CA PHE A 319 17.66 15.75 -8.83
C PHE A 319 18.00 16.06 -10.30
N LYS A 320 18.14 17.33 -10.71
CA LYS A 320 18.50 17.68 -12.11
C LYS A 320 19.87 17.18 -12.54
N GLY A 321 20.78 16.94 -11.60
CA GLY A 321 22.10 16.34 -11.84
C GLY A 321 22.07 14.81 -11.92
N ASP A 322 20.94 14.22 -11.64
CA ASP A 322 20.68 12.80 -11.62
C ASP A 322 19.52 12.45 -12.58
N PRO A 323 19.81 12.24 -13.87
CA PRO A 323 18.78 12.06 -14.87
C PRO A 323 18.09 10.69 -14.84
N ALA A 324 18.50 9.75 -13.97
CA ALA A 324 17.83 8.47 -13.76
C ALA A 324 16.56 8.62 -12.90
N VAL A 325 16.51 9.66 -12.04
CA VAL A 325 15.34 9.97 -11.24
C VAL A 325 14.17 10.42 -12.12
N VAL A 326 13.00 9.80 -11.95
CA VAL A 326 11.75 10.15 -12.63
C VAL A 326 10.90 11.03 -11.71
N LEU A 327 10.22 12.02 -12.28
CA LEU A 327 9.41 13.00 -11.57
C LEU A 327 7.93 12.80 -11.90
N ASP A 328 7.12 12.33 -10.95
CA ASP A 328 5.69 12.10 -11.12
C ASP A 328 4.91 13.24 -10.47
N LEU A 329 4.29 14.10 -11.29
CA LEU A 329 3.89 15.46 -10.89
C LEU A 329 2.83 15.52 -9.81
N PHE A 330 1.86 14.60 -9.82
CA PHE A 330 0.80 14.57 -8.80
C PHE A 330 0.09 13.23 -8.82
N ASN A 331 -0.12 12.66 -7.64
CA ASN A 331 -0.62 11.30 -7.46
C ASN A 331 -1.91 11.00 -8.22
N GLU A 332 -3.02 11.58 -7.75
CA GLU A 332 -4.36 11.21 -8.21
C GLU A 332 -5.26 12.43 -8.38
N PRO A 333 -5.12 13.21 -9.48
CA PRO A 333 -6.04 14.30 -9.76
C PRO A 333 -7.49 13.82 -9.88
N TYR A 334 -8.45 14.55 -9.23
CA TYR A 334 -9.88 14.26 -9.36
C TYR A 334 -10.77 15.51 -9.49
N PRO A 335 -10.41 16.50 -10.34
CA PRO A 335 -11.20 17.70 -10.53
C PRO A 335 -12.58 17.42 -11.18
N ASP A 336 -12.75 16.25 -11.79
CA ASP A 336 -14.00 15.74 -12.33
C ASP A 336 -15.00 15.24 -11.28
N ARG A 337 -14.54 14.98 -10.05
CA ARG A 337 -15.36 14.55 -8.92
C ARG A 337 -15.85 15.71 -8.05
N VAL A 338 -15.42 16.90 -8.38
CA VAL A 338 -15.78 18.13 -7.66
C VAL A 338 -17.15 18.61 -8.09
N ALA A 339 -18.00 19.02 -7.12
CA ALA A 339 -19.34 19.49 -7.39
C ALA A 339 -19.33 20.72 -8.31
N GLY A 340 -20.15 20.69 -9.36
CA GLY A 340 -20.27 21.77 -10.34
C GLY A 340 -19.22 21.75 -11.46
N SER A 341 -18.28 20.80 -11.46
CA SER A 341 -17.33 20.61 -12.56
C SER A 341 -17.96 19.81 -13.70
N THR A 342 -17.76 20.27 -14.92
CA THR A 342 -18.05 19.48 -16.14
C THR A 342 -16.78 18.79 -16.63
N PRO A 343 -16.87 17.71 -17.46
CA PRO A 343 -15.68 17.03 -17.96
C PRO A 343 -14.67 17.97 -18.66
N GLY A 344 -15.16 18.92 -19.47
CA GLY A 344 -14.28 19.91 -20.12
C GLY A 344 -13.61 20.87 -19.14
N GLN A 345 -14.35 21.32 -18.11
CA GLN A 345 -13.77 22.15 -17.06
C GLN A 345 -12.75 21.38 -16.20
N ALA A 346 -13.01 20.09 -15.93
CA ALA A 346 -12.08 19.25 -15.19
C ALA A 346 -10.74 19.10 -15.94
N TRP A 347 -10.77 18.85 -17.24
CA TRP A 347 -9.55 18.74 -18.05
C TRP A 347 -8.83 20.10 -18.24
N SER A 348 -9.58 21.20 -18.36
CA SER A 348 -8.98 22.54 -18.37
C SER A 348 -8.32 22.88 -17.02
N CYS A 349 -9.01 22.61 -15.91
CA CYS A 349 -8.45 22.75 -14.57
C CYS A 349 -7.19 21.87 -14.38
N TRP A 350 -7.24 20.63 -14.83
CA TRP A 350 -6.10 19.71 -14.76
C TRP A 350 -4.88 20.26 -15.50
N ARG A 351 -5.08 20.82 -16.70
CA ARG A 351 -3.98 21.34 -17.51
C ARG A 351 -3.50 22.71 -17.05
N ASP A 352 -4.45 23.65 -16.92
CA ASP A 352 -4.16 25.09 -16.84
C ASP A 352 -4.24 25.66 -15.42
N GLY A 353 -4.86 24.92 -14.47
CA GLY A 353 -5.02 25.40 -13.09
C GLY A 353 -5.92 26.61 -12.93
N GLY A 354 -5.54 27.49 -12.01
CA GLY A 354 -6.25 28.72 -11.69
C GLY A 354 -7.44 28.53 -10.75
N ASP A 355 -8.47 29.35 -10.90
CA ASP A 355 -9.72 29.27 -10.10
C ASP A 355 -10.64 28.18 -10.68
N CYS A 356 -10.46 26.97 -10.20
CA CYS A 356 -11.20 25.80 -10.67
C CYS A 356 -12.56 25.67 -9.99
N PRO A 357 -13.65 25.36 -10.74
CA PRO A 357 -14.98 25.22 -10.17
C PRO A 357 -15.04 24.23 -9.00
N GLY A 358 -15.54 24.69 -7.85
CA GLY A 358 -15.76 23.87 -6.66
C GLY A 358 -14.51 23.44 -5.87
N ILE A 359 -13.32 23.85 -6.30
CA ILE A 359 -12.06 23.70 -5.54
C ILE A 359 -11.84 25.03 -4.79
N GLY A 360 -11.77 24.98 -3.48
CA GLY A 360 -11.74 26.17 -2.60
C GLY A 360 -10.38 26.88 -2.52
N TYR A 361 -9.42 26.56 -3.37
CA TYR A 361 -8.08 27.15 -3.45
C TYR A 361 -7.63 27.29 -4.89
N GLU A 362 -6.68 28.18 -5.16
CA GLU A 362 -6.08 28.35 -6.48
C GLU A 362 -5.22 27.13 -6.82
N VAL A 363 -5.46 26.55 -7.98
CA VAL A 363 -4.87 25.30 -8.46
C VAL A 363 -3.64 25.58 -9.32
N ALA A 364 -2.57 24.84 -9.09
CA ALA A 364 -1.49 24.68 -10.05
C ALA A 364 -1.88 23.62 -11.08
N GLY A 365 -1.98 24.00 -12.35
CA GLY A 365 -2.20 23.05 -13.44
C GLY A 365 -0.97 22.19 -13.70
N MET A 366 -1.13 21.07 -14.43
CA MET A 366 0.01 20.23 -14.80
C MET A 366 1.02 21.01 -15.66
N GLN A 367 0.58 22.04 -16.42
CA GLN A 367 1.50 22.90 -17.16
C GLN A 367 2.39 23.73 -16.21
N ASP A 368 1.82 24.28 -15.14
CA ASP A 368 2.60 25.05 -14.16
C ASP A 368 3.67 24.20 -13.50
N LEU A 369 3.36 22.93 -13.20
CA LEU A 369 4.32 21.99 -12.60
C LEU A 369 5.41 21.57 -13.59
N VAL A 370 5.07 21.32 -14.86
CA VAL A 370 6.07 21.07 -15.92
C VAL A 370 6.99 22.27 -16.05
N ASP A 371 6.44 23.48 -16.10
CA ASP A 371 7.21 24.72 -16.25
C ASP A 371 8.12 24.95 -15.03
N ALA A 372 7.64 24.71 -13.80
CA ALA A 372 8.43 24.78 -12.59
C ALA A 372 9.64 23.83 -12.62
N VAL A 373 9.44 22.58 -13.06
CA VAL A 373 10.52 21.60 -13.23
C VAL A 373 11.51 22.08 -14.31
N ARG A 374 11.02 22.43 -15.49
CA ARG A 374 11.88 22.77 -16.66
C ARG A 374 12.62 24.10 -16.49
N ALA A 375 12.08 25.06 -15.74
CA ALA A 375 12.74 26.31 -15.39
C ALA A 375 14.05 26.10 -14.61
N THR A 376 14.21 24.98 -13.91
CA THR A 376 15.45 24.62 -13.21
C THR A 376 16.57 24.12 -14.14
N GLY A 377 16.24 23.81 -15.38
CA GLY A 377 17.12 23.13 -16.34
C GLY A 377 17.07 21.59 -16.25
N ALA A 378 16.25 21.02 -15.37
CA ALA A 378 16.07 19.58 -15.28
C ALA A 378 15.49 18.99 -16.58
N ARG A 379 16.02 17.84 -17.01
CA ARG A 379 15.60 17.10 -18.20
C ARG A 379 15.08 15.70 -17.89
N ASN A 380 14.91 15.39 -16.62
CA ASN A 380 14.36 14.15 -16.11
C ASN A 380 13.05 13.78 -16.82
N LEU A 381 12.75 12.49 -16.94
CA LEU A 381 11.42 12.02 -17.36
C LEU A 381 10.37 12.55 -16.39
N ILE A 382 9.32 13.15 -16.94
CA ILE A 382 8.15 13.59 -16.17
C ILE A 382 7.00 12.63 -16.45
N LEU A 383 6.26 12.26 -15.40
CA LEU A 383 4.97 11.59 -15.49
C LEU A 383 3.88 12.58 -15.11
N ALA A 384 2.75 12.55 -15.82
CA ALA A 384 1.56 13.33 -15.51
C ALA A 384 0.34 12.40 -15.46
N ALA A 385 -0.23 12.23 -14.28
CA ALA A 385 -1.39 11.38 -14.05
C ALA A 385 -2.64 12.00 -14.67
N GLY A 386 -3.58 11.16 -15.14
CA GLY A 386 -4.87 11.58 -15.63
C GLY A 386 -5.81 12.06 -14.53
N ILE A 387 -7.08 12.34 -14.88
CA ILE A 387 -8.12 12.69 -13.90
C ILE A 387 -8.83 11.43 -13.36
N ALA A 388 -9.88 11.61 -12.55
CA ALA A 388 -10.66 10.52 -11.95
C ALA A 388 -9.80 9.59 -11.06
N TYR A 389 -8.96 10.16 -10.19
CA TYR A 389 -7.95 9.43 -9.42
C TYR A 389 -6.96 8.70 -10.35
N ALA A 390 -6.41 9.43 -11.33
CA ALA A 390 -5.51 8.93 -12.36
C ALA A 390 -6.09 7.79 -13.25
N ASN A 391 -7.40 7.46 -13.14
CA ASN A 391 -8.00 6.34 -13.87
C ASN A 391 -8.59 6.73 -15.25
N ASP A 392 -8.68 8.03 -15.59
CA ASP A 392 -9.15 8.51 -16.89
C ASP A 392 -8.04 9.22 -17.66
N LEU A 393 -7.67 8.67 -18.82
CA LEU A 393 -6.76 9.26 -19.80
C LEU A 393 -7.47 9.65 -21.11
N SER A 394 -8.81 9.63 -21.15
CA SER A 394 -9.59 9.79 -22.39
C SER A 394 -9.31 11.09 -23.16
N GLN A 395 -8.98 12.17 -22.48
CA GLN A 395 -8.64 13.46 -23.09
C GLN A 395 -7.21 13.92 -22.78
N TRP A 396 -6.38 13.05 -22.21
CA TRP A 396 -5.02 13.38 -21.80
C TRP A 396 -4.21 13.95 -22.97
N TRP A 397 -4.30 13.33 -24.16
CA TRP A 397 -3.57 13.79 -25.35
C TRP A 397 -3.99 15.19 -25.81
N ALA A 398 -5.27 15.50 -25.77
CA ALA A 398 -5.80 16.81 -26.17
C ALA A 398 -5.41 17.92 -25.20
N HIS A 399 -5.23 17.59 -23.92
CA HIS A 399 -4.90 18.53 -22.85
C HIS A 399 -3.45 18.41 -22.36
N ARG A 400 -2.62 17.56 -23.00
CA ARG A 400 -1.26 17.32 -22.52
C ARG A 400 -0.49 18.62 -22.31
N PRO A 401 0.28 18.76 -21.21
CA PRO A 401 1.19 19.88 -21.03
C PRO A 401 2.25 19.93 -22.13
N HIS A 402 2.64 21.12 -22.50
CA HIS A 402 3.78 21.32 -23.37
C HIS A 402 5.09 21.14 -22.56
N ASP A 403 5.87 20.15 -22.90
CA ASP A 403 7.19 19.92 -22.33
C ASP A 403 8.28 20.28 -23.36
N PRO A 404 9.07 21.36 -23.15
CA PRO A 404 10.12 21.76 -24.09
C PRO A 404 11.27 20.75 -24.18
N ALA A 405 11.40 19.83 -23.21
CA ALA A 405 12.39 18.75 -23.26
C ALA A 405 11.89 17.53 -24.05
N GLY A 406 10.59 17.46 -24.38
CA GLY A 406 9.96 16.32 -25.04
C GLY A 406 10.07 15.02 -24.25
N ASN A 407 10.14 15.10 -22.91
CA ASN A 407 10.35 13.95 -22.03
C ASN A 407 9.22 13.81 -20.99
N LEU A 408 7.98 13.75 -21.49
CA LEU A 408 6.75 13.64 -20.72
C LEU A 408 5.99 12.37 -21.12
N ALA A 409 5.57 11.57 -20.14
CA ALA A 409 4.75 10.38 -20.29
C ALA A 409 3.45 10.49 -19.47
N ALA A 410 2.42 9.70 -19.83
CA ALA A 410 1.19 9.63 -19.06
C ALA A 410 1.35 8.66 -17.88
N ALA A 411 0.83 9.05 -16.71
CA ALA A 411 0.64 8.14 -15.59
C ALA A 411 -0.85 7.74 -15.46
N TRP A 412 -1.06 6.53 -14.98
CA TRP A 412 -2.38 5.94 -14.81
C TRP A 412 -2.43 5.06 -13.57
N HIS A 413 -3.59 5.01 -12.90
CA HIS A 413 -3.80 4.14 -11.75
C HIS A 413 -5.01 3.25 -11.97
N VAL A 414 -4.94 2.01 -11.45
CA VAL A 414 -6.07 1.10 -11.54
C VAL A 414 -6.17 0.17 -10.34
N TYR A 415 -7.39 0.13 -9.83
CA TYR A 415 -7.85 -0.80 -8.81
C TYR A 415 -9.11 -1.51 -9.30
N ASN A 416 -9.42 -2.68 -8.74
CA ASN A 416 -10.58 -3.46 -9.14
C ASN A 416 -11.94 -2.77 -8.93
N PHE A 417 -11.96 -1.66 -8.22
CA PHE A 417 -13.16 -0.84 -7.97
C PHE A 417 -13.23 0.46 -8.80
N ASN A 418 -12.24 0.74 -9.65
CA ASN A 418 -12.25 1.92 -10.50
C ASN A 418 -13.28 1.78 -11.65
N ALA A 419 -13.64 2.90 -12.26
CA ALA A 419 -14.56 2.92 -13.39
C ALA A 419 -13.98 2.23 -14.63
N CYS A 420 -12.66 2.40 -14.88
CA CYS A 420 -11.94 1.75 -15.97
C CYS A 420 -11.13 0.56 -15.42
N ALA A 421 -11.82 -0.52 -14.99
CA ALA A 421 -11.22 -1.68 -14.34
C ALA A 421 -11.33 -2.97 -15.17
N ASP A 422 -11.60 -2.89 -16.46
CA ASP A 422 -11.69 -4.05 -17.35
C ASP A 422 -10.99 -3.82 -18.69
N GLU A 423 -10.68 -4.91 -19.37
CA GLU A 423 -9.93 -4.90 -20.62
C GLU A 423 -10.62 -4.13 -21.75
N ALA A 424 -11.97 -4.11 -21.79
CA ALA A 424 -12.71 -3.36 -22.80
C ALA A 424 -12.52 -1.86 -22.62
N CYS A 425 -12.50 -1.37 -21.38
CA CYS A 425 -12.16 0.01 -21.08
C CYS A 425 -10.68 0.30 -21.39
N TRP A 426 -9.76 -0.59 -21.00
CA TRP A 426 -8.33 -0.39 -21.28
C TRP A 426 -8.06 -0.34 -22.78
N ASP A 427 -8.68 -1.22 -23.58
CA ASP A 427 -8.55 -1.22 -25.04
C ASP A 427 -9.11 0.04 -25.69
N SER A 428 -10.20 0.59 -25.14
CA SER A 428 -10.86 1.78 -25.71
C SER A 428 -10.24 3.11 -25.27
N VAL A 429 -9.72 3.19 -24.04
CA VAL A 429 -9.19 4.43 -23.45
C VAL A 429 -7.66 4.50 -23.52
N LEU A 430 -6.98 3.45 -23.05
CA LEU A 430 -5.51 3.43 -23.01
C LEU A 430 -4.90 2.96 -24.33
N GLY A 431 -5.54 1.99 -25.02
CA GLY A 431 -5.02 1.39 -26.23
C GLY A 431 -4.65 2.43 -27.32
N PRO A 432 -5.55 3.37 -27.69
CA PRO A 432 -5.23 4.42 -28.65
C PRO A 432 -4.09 5.34 -28.19
N LEU A 433 -4.07 5.74 -26.90
CA LEU A 433 -3.03 6.60 -26.35
C LEU A 433 -1.67 5.89 -26.31
N ALA A 434 -1.65 4.60 -25.96
CA ALA A 434 -0.44 3.77 -25.91
C ALA A 434 0.23 3.57 -27.30
N ALA A 435 -0.50 3.83 -28.40
CA ALA A 435 0.08 3.81 -29.74
C ALA A 435 1.01 5.03 -30.00
N ASP A 436 0.76 6.15 -29.32
CA ASP A 436 1.42 7.43 -29.58
C ASP A 436 2.34 7.88 -28.43
N LEU A 437 2.10 7.41 -27.19
CA LEU A 437 2.76 7.87 -25.97
C LEU A 437 3.06 6.71 -25.03
N PRO A 438 4.19 6.72 -24.28
CA PRO A 438 4.39 5.75 -23.21
C PRO A 438 3.42 6.02 -22.04
N ILE A 439 2.81 4.95 -21.52
CA ILE A 439 1.95 4.97 -20.35
C ILE A 439 2.65 4.19 -19.23
N VAL A 440 2.63 4.76 -18.03
CA VAL A 440 3.10 4.14 -16.80
C VAL A 440 1.92 3.99 -15.85
N ALA A 441 1.53 2.77 -15.52
CA ALA A 441 0.62 2.57 -14.40
C ALA A 441 1.40 2.78 -13.10
N GLY A 442 1.34 4.00 -12.54
CA GLY A 442 2.01 4.39 -11.30
C GLY A 442 1.52 3.57 -10.10
N GLU A 443 0.27 3.12 -10.16
CA GLU A 443 -0.31 2.21 -9.18
C GLU A 443 -1.20 1.17 -9.86
N ILE A 444 -0.99 -0.09 -9.48
CA ILE A 444 -1.93 -1.19 -9.71
C ILE A 444 -2.20 -1.89 -8.38
N GLY A 445 -3.48 -2.16 -8.08
CA GLY A 445 -3.83 -2.81 -6.83
C GLY A 445 -5.26 -3.38 -6.83
N GLU A 446 -5.62 -4.04 -5.74
CA GLU A 446 -6.99 -4.47 -5.50
C GLU A 446 -7.29 -4.47 -3.98
N ASN A 447 -8.56 -4.26 -3.64
CA ASN A 447 -9.02 -4.18 -2.24
C ASN A 447 -9.39 -5.54 -1.64
N THR A 448 -8.80 -6.60 -2.15
CA THR A 448 -8.95 -7.98 -1.64
C THR A 448 -7.57 -8.57 -1.42
N CYS A 449 -7.49 -9.67 -0.69
CA CYS A 449 -6.23 -10.42 -0.60
C CYS A 449 -5.99 -11.36 -1.81
N SER A 450 -6.79 -11.26 -2.87
CA SER A 450 -6.56 -11.90 -4.17
C SER A 450 -5.58 -11.10 -5.01
N HIS A 451 -5.07 -11.66 -6.08
CA HIS A 451 -4.25 -10.97 -7.08
C HIS A 451 -4.77 -11.16 -8.51
N ALA A 452 -5.97 -11.77 -8.65
CA ALA A 452 -6.52 -12.09 -9.97
C ALA A 452 -6.77 -10.85 -10.84
N PHE A 453 -7.08 -9.72 -10.22
CA PHE A 453 -7.26 -8.46 -10.95
C PHE A 453 -5.92 -7.92 -11.45
N ILE A 454 -4.91 -7.77 -10.59
CA ILE A 454 -3.60 -7.27 -11.02
C ILE A 454 -2.91 -8.20 -12.01
N ASP A 455 -3.14 -9.52 -11.94
CA ASP A 455 -2.64 -10.48 -12.93
C ASP A 455 -3.16 -10.17 -14.34
N ARG A 456 -4.41 -9.72 -14.48
CA ARG A 456 -4.98 -9.29 -15.78
C ARG A 456 -4.36 -7.98 -16.24
N VAL A 457 -4.22 -7.01 -15.32
CA VAL A 457 -3.58 -5.72 -15.60
C VAL A 457 -2.16 -5.94 -16.11
N MET A 458 -1.34 -6.68 -15.38
CA MET A 458 0.05 -6.95 -15.74
C MET A 458 0.17 -7.62 -17.12
N ARG A 459 -0.66 -8.65 -17.40
CA ARG A 459 -0.67 -9.30 -18.72
C ARG A 459 -1.05 -8.35 -19.85
N TRP A 460 -2.04 -7.47 -19.63
CA TRP A 460 -2.45 -6.49 -20.62
C TRP A 460 -1.33 -5.48 -20.93
N PHE A 461 -0.64 -5.00 -19.89
CA PHE A 461 0.49 -4.08 -20.00
C PHE A 461 1.70 -4.74 -20.64
N ASP A 462 2.03 -5.98 -20.28
CA ASP A 462 3.13 -6.76 -20.88
C ASP A 462 2.94 -6.95 -22.37
N GLY A 463 1.73 -7.31 -22.80
CA GLY A 463 1.38 -7.49 -24.22
C GLY A 463 1.59 -6.23 -25.07
N ARG A 464 1.72 -5.06 -24.43
CA ARG A 464 1.92 -3.75 -25.09
C ARG A 464 3.28 -3.10 -24.79
N GLY A 465 4.08 -3.75 -23.96
CA GLY A 465 5.38 -3.23 -23.52
C GLY A 465 5.25 -1.97 -22.66
N LEU A 466 4.19 -1.85 -21.86
CA LEU A 466 3.92 -0.73 -20.96
C LEU A 466 4.44 -1.00 -19.55
N SER A 467 4.55 0.04 -18.73
CA SER A 467 5.13 0.04 -17.39
C SER A 467 4.06 -0.02 -16.30
N TYR A 468 4.34 -0.67 -15.17
CA TYR A 468 3.42 -0.73 -14.02
C TYR A 468 4.15 -0.90 -12.69
N LEU A 469 3.57 -0.36 -11.61
CA LEU A 469 4.10 -0.40 -10.25
C LEU A 469 2.99 -0.84 -9.29
N GLY A 470 3.24 -1.88 -8.49
CA GLY A 470 2.27 -2.37 -7.52
C GLY A 470 2.15 -1.45 -6.30
N TRP A 471 0.95 -1.15 -5.88
CA TRP A 471 0.67 -0.50 -4.61
C TRP A 471 0.39 -1.59 -3.56
N THR A 472 1.09 -1.71 -2.43
CA THR A 472 2.23 -0.92 -1.97
C THR A 472 3.18 -1.81 -1.14
N TRP A 473 4.48 -1.52 -1.18
CA TRP A 473 5.52 -2.17 -0.36
C TRP A 473 5.44 -1.62 1.07
N ASN A 474 4.60 -2.25 1.86
CA ASN A 474 4.25 -1.87 3.21
C ASN A 474 3.69 -3.10 3.93
N THR A 475 3.75 -3.13 5.26
CA THR A 475 3.32 -4.25 6.10
C THR A 475 1.89 -4.11 6.63
N TRP A 476 1.07 -3.24 6.06
CA TRP A 476 -0.37 -3.25 6.28
C TRP A 476 -0.92 -4.62 5.83
N ASP A 477 -2.06 -5.04 6.35
CA ASP A 477 -2.64 -6.28 5.83
C ASP A 477 -3.31 -6.07 4.46
N CYS A 478 -3.39 -7.13 3.65
CA CYS A 478 -3.98 -7.03 2.31
C CYS A 478 -5.51 -6.84 2.33
N SER A 479 -6.17 -6.89 3.48
CA SER A 479 -7.61 -6.68 3.63
C SER A 479 -7.96 -5.23 3.99
N SER A 480 -7.04 -4.51 4.62
CA SER A 480 -7.22 -3.09 4.97
C SER A 480 -6.61 -2.12 3.96
N GLY A 481 -5.72 -2.62 3.13
CA GLY A 481 -5.09 -1.91 2.03
C GLY A 481 -4.30 -2.92 1.20
N PRO A 482 -4.00 -2.67 -0.07
CA PRO A 482 -3.33 -3.64 -0.93
C PRO A 482 -1.82 -3.74 -0.60
N ALA A 483 -1.50 -4.14 0.63
CA ALA A 483 -0.13 -4.35 1.07
C ALA A 483 0.49 -5.56 0.40
N LEU A 484 1.66 -5.36 -0.19
CA LEU A 484 2.40 -6.40 -0.92
C LEU A 484 3.15 -7.35 0.00
N ILE A 485 3.59 -6.86 1.17
CA ILE A 485 4.45 -7.61 2.09
C ILE A 485 3.84 -7.70 3.49
N SER A 486 4.18 -8.76 4.20
CA SER A 486 3.87 -8.94 5.63
C SER A 486 5.07 -8.65 6.53
N SER A 487 6.26 -8.52 5.94
CA SER A 487 7.49 -8.09 6.62
C SER A 487 8.41 -7.38 5.63
N TYR A 488 9.24 -6.45 6.12
CA TYR A 488 10.15 -5.67 5.28
C TYR A 488 11.35 -6.47 4.74
N GLU A 489 11.51 -7.72 5.17
CA GLU A 489 12.41 -8.70 4.53
C GLU A 489 11.84 -9.26 3.22
N GLY A 490 10.72 -8.72 2.75
CA GLY A 490 10.12 -9.09 1.47
C GLY A 490 9.22 -10.33 1.50
N THR A 491 8.74 -10.77 2.68
CA THR A 491 7.74 -11.84 2.76
C THR A 491 6.42 -11.35 2.16
N PRO A 492 5.90 -11.96 1.07
CA PRO A 492 4.68 -11.46 0.44
C PRO A 492 3.44 -11.75 1.26
N THR A 493 2.44 -10.88 1.16
CA THR A 493 1.04 -11.20 1.49
C THR A 493 0.44 -12.12 0.42
N ALA A 494 -0.79 -12.59 0.64
CA ALA A 494 -1.51 -13.35 -0.40
C ALA A 494 -1.71 -12.51 -1.68
N PHE A 495 -1.95 -11.20 -1.57
CA PHE A 495 -1.99 -10.26 -2.69
C PHE A 495 -0.60 -10.10 -3.33
N GLY A 496 0.44 -9.89 -2.52
CA GLY A 496 1.82 -9.66 -3.00
C GLY A 496 2.44 -10.84 -3.75
N ILE A 497 1.96 -12.08 -3.51
CA ILE A 497 2.39 -13.27 -4.26
C ILE A 497 2.23 -13.06 -5.76
N GLY A 498 1.08 -12.52 -6.20
CA GLY A 498 0.81 -12.30 -7.63
C GLY A 498 1.83 -11.36 -8.27
N LEU A 499 2.10 -10.21 -7.68
CA LEU A 499 3.11 -9.26 -8.20
C LEU A 499 4.51 -9.86 -8.17
N ARG A 500 4.94 -10.44 -7.02
CA ARG A 500 6.27 -11.02 -6.85
C ARG A 500 6.56 -12.09 -7.91
N ASP A 501 5.66 -13.05 -8.05
CA ASP A 501 5.87 -14.19 -8.95
C ASP A 501 5.85 -13.73 -10.41
N HIS A 502 5.02 -12.74 -10.73
CA HIS A 502 4.99 -12.11 -12.05
C HIS A 502 6.31 -11.38 -12.38
N LEU A 503 6.78 -10.51 -11.47
CA LEU A 503 8.05 -9.78 -11.66
C LEU A 503 9.24 -10.74 -11.82
N ARG A 504 9.28 -11.82 -11.03
CA ARG A 504 10.33 -12.85 -11.13
C ARG A 504 10.29 -13.64 -12.42
N ALA A 505 9.13 -13.72 -13.08
CA ALA A 505 8.98 -14.38 -14.39
C ALA A 505 9.40 -13.47 -15.57
N LEU A 506 9.53 -12.15 -15.36
CA LEU A 506 10.08 -11.23 -16.36
C LEU A 506 11.57 -11.51 -16.58
N PRO A 507 12.14 -11.13 -17.74
CA PRO A 507 13.58 -11.18 -17.95
C PRO A 507 14.32 -10.55 -16.78
N ALA A 508 15.40 -11.19 -16.34
CA ALA A 508 16.22 -10.64 -15.28
C ALA A 508 16.71 -9.25 -15.66
N ARG A 509 16.85 -8.36 -14.68
CA ARG A 509 17.52 -7.07 -14.86
C ARG A 509 18.93 -7.34 -15.42
N GLU A 510 19.36 -6.57 -16.43
CA GLU A 510 20.71 -6.65 -16.95
C GLU A 510 21.69 -6.50 -15.79
N GLY A 511 22.67 -7.41 -15.66
CA GLY A 511 23.60 -7.47 -14.53
C GLY A 511 23.40 -8.64 -13.55
N LYS A 512 22.27 -9.39 -13.61
CA LYS A 512 22.16 -10.68 -12.92
C LYS A 512 22.48 -11.82 -13.90
N ASP A 513 23.52 -12.61 -13.61
CA ASP A 513 23.78 -13.87 -14.29
C ASP A 513 22.54 -14.78 -14.17
N THR A 514 21.76 -14.89 -15.24
CA THR A 514 20.81 -16.00 -15.38
C THR A 514 21.61 -17.24 -15.74
N PRO A 515 21.43 -18.37 -15.05
CA PRO A 515 21.85 -19.66 -15.61
C PRO A 515 21.16 -19.81 -16.96
N ASP A 516 21.94 -20.12 -17.99
CA ASP A 516 21.48 -20.31 -19.38
C ASP A 516 20.38 -21.40 -19.43
N VAL A 517 19.11 -21.00 -19.39
CA VAL A 517 17.97 -21.90 -19.56
C VAL A 517 17.66 -21.99 -21.06
N ARG A 518 18.64 -22.48 -21.83
CA ARG A 518 18.39 -23.01 -23.16
C ARG A 518 18.27 -24.53 -23.04
N ASP A 519 17.15 -25.02 -22.52
CA ASP A 519 16.60 -26.35 -22.84
C ASP A 519 15.25 -26.52 -22.17
N PHE A 520 14.20 -25.97 -22.74
CA PHE A 520 12.84 -26.45 -22.55
C PHE A 520 12.22 -26.66 -23.94
N THR A 521 12.41 -27.80 -24.50
CA THR A 521 11.51 -28.39 -25.50
C THR A 521 10.31 -28.94 -24.74
N PRO A 522 9.08 -28.47 -25.00
CA PRO A 522 7.88 -29.10 -24.45
C PRO A 522 7.61 -30.45 -25.13
N PRO A 523 7.03 -31.43 -24.39
CA PRO A 523 6.61 -32.72 -24.95
C PRO A 523 5.40 -32.62 -25.88
#